data_415cb0b1b7e6a29064bc0ae33eeea99f
#
_entry.id   415cb0b1b7e6a29064bc0ae33eeea99f
#
_cell.length_a   1.000
_cell.length_b   1.000
_cell.length_c   1.000
_cell.angle_alpha   90.00
_cell.angle_beta   90.00
_cell.angle_gamma   90.00
#
_symmetry.space_group_name_H-M   'P 1'
#
loop_
_entity.id
_entity.type
_entity.pdbx_description
1 polymer ?
#
loop_
_entity_poly.entity_id
_entity_poly.type
_entity_poly.pdbx_seq_one_letter_code
_entity_poly.pdbx_strand_id
1 'polypeptide(L)'
;MGTEKKAGDSEEIQVLEGISESEEIDRRVEELMAPEEDGNGKKKKKKHKTGHRTPEGGFHPVRRFKEFSRKRKIITVLLLAAVVLFGFSRMSGGKKDMGIPVAVMPLAKQDVQEKLTVSGPVSGTDSVDVVSNIHAEITAMNVKEGDTVTKGQVLAVVDSTDLEREVQIAQNAYDLAVANKQEKDKEAALGYEKAVQDFQKASLDHSRNSQLFAAGDISQMELETSANALNDARRQMEGYTVENGRGVADSSYGIQIQNAAFDLEKKREELDNTQIRSTIDGTVVRVNSKVGQFADKVEDDKPILSIENLEQLELDIR
;
A
#
# COMPACT_ATOMS: atom_id res chain seq x y z
N MET A 1 -3.49 -65.85 39.85
CA MET A 1 -2.18 -65.51 40.37
C MET A 1 -1.57 -64.51 39.36
N GLY A 2 -1.39 -63.31 39.61
CA GLY A 2 -1.34 -62.31 40.65
C GLY A 2 -1.32 -60.98 39.87
N THR A 3 -2.18 -60.12 40.15
CA THR A 3 -2.12 -58.83 40.83
C THR A 3 -0.82 -58.08 40.67
N GLU A 4 -0.88 -56.87 40.05
CA GLU A 4 -0.39 -55.59 40.61
C GLU A 4 -0.76 -54.42 39.67
N LYS A 5 -1.52 -53.67 40.10
CA LYS A 5 -1.93 -52.33 40.47
C LYS A 5 -0.74 -51.37 40.66
N LYS A 6 -0.67 -50.28 39.84
CA LYS A 6 -0.08 -48.96 40.16
C LYS A 6 -0.88 -47.94 39.35
N ALA A 7 -1.75 -47.18 39.92
CA ALA A 7 -1.67 -45.90 40.61
C ALA A 7 -0.78 -44.89 39.81
N GLY A 8 -1.34 -43.99 39.08
CA GLY A 8 -1.86 -42.68 39.45
C GLY A 8 -0.73 -41.67 39.57
N ASP A 9 -0.60 -40.78 38.62
CA ASP A 9 -0.08 -39.47 38.92
C ASP A 9 -0.89 -38.44 38.11
N SER A 10 -1.80 -37.82 38.82
CA SER A 10 -2.49 -36.62 38.43
C SER A 10 -1.51 -35.45 38.69
N GLU A 11 -0.90 -34.91 37.67
CA GLU A 11 -0.26 -33.62 37.78
C GLU A 11 -1.33 -32.56 37.84
N GLU A 12 -1.57 -32.02 39.02
CA GLU A 12 -2.22 -30.75 39.30
C GLU A 12 -1.44 -29.64 38.58
N ILE A 13 -2.04 -29.12 37.54
CA ILE A 13 -1.61 -27.85 36.96
C ILE A 13 -2.04 -26.75 37.93
N GLN A 14 -1.11 -26.23 38.72
CA GLN A 14 -1.27 -25.05 39.52
C GLN A 14 -1.50 -23.87 38.52
N VAL A 15 -2.75 -23.42 38.51
CA VAL A 15 -3.10 -22.11 37.94
C VAL A 15 -2.46 -21.04 38.84
N LEU A 16 -1.30 -20.53 38.42
CA LEU A 16 -0.77 -19.33 38.98
C LEU A 16 -1.66 -18.19 38.53
N GLU A 17 -2.37 -17.61 39.46
CA GLU A 17 -3.06 -16.33 39.33
C GLU A 17 -2.06 -15.26 38.86
N GLY A 18 -2.09 -14.97 37.57
CA GLY A 18 -1.51 -13.76 37.00
C GLY A 18 -2.38 -12.58 37.40
N ILE A 19 -2.06 -11.95 38.53
CA ILE A 19 -2.58 -10.64 38.89
C ILE A 19 -2.05 -9.66 37.86
N SER A 20 -2.91 -9.32 36.99
CA SER A 20 -3.08 -8.16 36.11
C SER A 20 -1.87 -7.21 35.96
N GLU A 21 -1.10 -7.42 34.90
CA GLU A 21 -0.22 -6.40 34.32
C GLU A 21 -0.99 -5.13 33.93
N SER A 22 -2.31 -5.22 33.81
CA SER A 22 -3.17 -4.07 33.49
C SER A 22 -3.28 -3.05 34.62
N GLU A 23 -3.28 -3.49 35.88
CA GLU A 23 -3.32 -2.56 37.04
C GLU A 23 -2.02 -1.83 37.30
N GLU A 24 -0.88 -2.41 36.91
CA GLU A 24 0.43 -1.75 37.01
C GLU A 24 0.63 -0.73 35.89
N ILE A 25 0.08 -0.98 34.72
CA ILE A 25 0.08 -0.04 33.59
C ILE A 25 -0.83 1.16 33.87
N ASP A 26 -2.01 0.93 34.40
CA ASP A 26 -2.94 2.02 34.75
C ASP A 26 -2.39 2.94 35.82
N ARG A 27 -1.70 2.39 36.83
CA ARG A 27 -1.02 3.21 37.88
C ARG A 27 0.11 4.07 37.31
N ARG A 28 0.82 3.57 36.28
CA ARG A 28 1.94 4.27 35.65
C ARG A 28 1.47 5.37 34.68
N VAL A 29 0.29 5.20 34.09
CA VAL A 29 -0.33 6.22 33.24
C VAL A 29 -0.92 7.37 34.10
N GLU A 30 -1.44 7.06 35.29
CA GLU A 30 -1.97 8.08 36.21
C GLU A 30 -0.85 8.93 36.85
N GLU A 31 0.34 8.36 37.05
CA GLU A 31 1.52 9.08 37.56
C GLU A 31 2.14 10.03 36.50
N LEU A 32 1.93 9.76 35.21
CA LEU A 32 2.38 10.60 34.10
C LEU A 32 1.39 11.70 33.69
N MET A 33 0.16 11.64 34.16
CA MET A 33 -0.90 12.59 33.85
C MET A 33 -1.24 13.59 34.98
N ALA A 34 -0.45 13.63 36.07
CA ALA A 34 -0.63 14.62 37.11
C ALA A 34 -0.18 16.01 36.63
N PRO A 35 -1.04 17.06 36.68
CA PRO A 35 -0.64 18.40 36.30
C PRO A 35 0.34 18.97 37.32
N GLU A 36 1.47 19.50 36.87
CA GLU A 36 2.41 20.27 37.66
C GLU A 36 1.74 21.55 38.15
N GLU A 37 1.52 21.65 39.46
CA GLU A 37 1.11 22.86 40.13
C GLU A 37 2.22 23.91 40.11
N ASP A 38 1.85 25.10 39.65
CA ASP A 38 2.66 26.30 39.63
C ASP A 38 3.15 26.69 41.04
N GLY A 39 4.43 26.49 41.31
CA GLY A 39 5.18 26.97 42.46
C GLY A 39 5.69 28.39 42.27
N ASN A 40 4.96 29.34 42.81
CA ASN A 40 5.32 30.74 42.97
C ASN A 40 6.62 30.94 43.74
N GLY A 41 7.64 31.50 43.09
CA GLY A 41 8.95 31.83 43.69
C GLY A 41 9.47 33.18 43.20
N LYS A 42 9.08 34.26 43.91
CA LYS A 42 9.70 35.58 43.83
C LYS A 42 11.22 35.50 43.95
N LYS A 43 11.97 36.16 43.08
CA LYS A 43 13.18 36.91 43.44
C LYS A 43 13.77 37.77 42.30
N LYS A 44 13.78 39.08 42.62
CA LYS A 44 14.86 40.07 42.44
C LYS A 44 15.31 40.51 41.02
N LYS A 45 14.92 41.79 40.81
CA LYS A 45 15.52 42.79 39.95
C LYS A 45 17.05 42.76 39.93
N LYS A 46 17.64 42.72 38.74
CA LYS A 46 18.92 43.40 38.45
C LYS A 46 18.75 44.29 37.24
N LYS A 47 18.86 45.60 37.48
CA LYS A 47 18.99 46.67 36.50
C LYS A 47 20.30 46.47 35.74
N HIS A 48 20.28 46.43 34.45
CA HIS A 48 21.43 46.82 33.63
C HIS A 48 21.04 48.04 32.82
N LYS A 49 21.67 49.13 33.21
CA LYS A 49 21.74 50.40 32.43
C LYS A 49 22.70 50.18 31.28
N THR A 50 22.25 50.42 30.08
CA THR A 50 23.13 50.82 29.00
C THR A 50 22.52 52.10 28.41
N GLY A 51 23.26 53.15 28.62
CA GLY A 51 22.92 54.48 28.14
C GLY A 51 23.12 54.59 26.64
N HIS A 52 22.16 55.19 25.99
CA HIS A 52 22.40 55.82 24.71
C HIS A 52 22.24 57.34 24.91
N ARG A 53 23.36 58.01 24.78
CA ARG A 53 23.47 59.46 24.70
C ARG A 53 22.86 59.91 23.36
N THR A 54 21.82 60.70 23.44
CA THR A 54 21.44 61.64 22.39
C THR A 54 21.96 63.04 22.74
N PRO A 55 22.58 63.79 21.86
CA PRO A 55 22.99 65.15 22.15
C PRO A 55 21.80 66.06 21.95
N GLU A 56 21.25 66.61 23.04
CA GLU A 56 20.35 67.74 23.00
C GLU A 56 21.17 69.04 22.82
N GLY A 57 21.13 69.61 21.62
CA GLY A 57 21.48 70.97 21.35
C GLY A 57 20.30 71.90 21.57
N GLY A 58 19.97 72.20 22.83
CA GLY A 58 19.00 73.23 23.17
C GLY A 58 19.56 74.64 22.92
N PHE A 59 19.04 75.31 21.92
CA PHE A 59 19.29 76.71 21.70
C PHE A 59 18.31 77.51 22.57
N HIS A 60 18.81 78.09 23.67
CA HIS A 60 18.07 79.05 24.49
C HIS A 60 18.54 80.44 24.20
N PRO A 61 17.79 81.34 23.45
CA PRO A 61 18.08 82.74 23.35
C PRO A 61 17.09 83.52 24.22
N VAL A 62 17.24 83.52 25.49
CA VAL A 62 16.62 84.62 26.32
C VAL A 62 17.47 84.90 27.53
N ARG A 63 18.46 85.75 27.39
CA ARG A 63 18.98 86.59 28.47
C ARG A 63 19.93 87.65 27.88
N ARG A 64 19.37 88.79 27.57
CA ARG A 64 20.00 90.12 27.75
C ARG A 64 19.13 91.22 27.17
N PHE A 65 18.11 91.60 27.90
CA PHE A 65 17.42 92.87 27.73
C PHE A 65 17.54 93.64 29.04
N LYS A 66 18.70 94.25 29.27
CA LYS A 66 18.80 95.28 30.28
C LYS A 66 19.53 96.49 29.54
N GLU A 67 18.80 97.61 29.73
CA GLU A 67 19.32 98.97 29.48
C GLU A 67 19.33 99.42 28.04
N PHE A 68 18.21 99.87 27.55
CA PHE A 68 18.18 100.90 26.52
C PHE A 68 17.29 102.03 27.04
N SER A 69 17.95 103.29 26.95
CA SER A 69 17.40 104.54 27.28
C SER A 69 15.97 104.75 26.71
N ARG A 70 15.05 105.33 27.51
CA ARG A 70 13.66 105.61 27.15
C ARG A 70 13.40 106.13 25.72
N LYS A 71 14.33 106.92 25.17
CA LYS A 71 14.20 107.40 23.80
C LYS A 71 14.40 106.34 22.71
N ARG A 72 15.20 105.33 22.93
CA ARG A 72 15.39 104.23 21.94
C ARG A 72 14.25 103.26 21.95
N LYS A 73 13.54 103.05 23.10
CA LYS A 73 12.34 102.21 23.19
C LYS A 73 11.18 102.79 22.38
N ILE A 74 11.06 104.10 22.33
CA ILE A 74 10.01 104.77 21.52
C ILE A 74 10.28 104.62 20.03
N ILE A 75 11.57 104.66 19.60
CA ILE A 75 11.93 104.50 18.19
C ILE A 75 11.74 103.07 17.73
N THR A 76 12.03 102.07 18.60
CA THR A 76 11.84 100.68 18.21
C THR A 76 10.37 100.29 18.16
N VAL A 77 9.52 100.92 19.01
CA VAL A 77 8.07 100.70 18.98
C VAL A 77 7.45 101.33 17.72
N LEU A 78 7.95 102.56 17.35
CA LEU A 78 7.49 103.21 16.13
C LEU A 78 7.92 102.47 14.86
N LEU A 79 9.14 101.91 14.83
CA LEU A 79 9.60 101.05 13.72
C LEU A 79 8.81 99.78 13.60
N LEU A 80 8.50 99.12 14.74
CA LEU A 80 7.65 97.93 14.77
C LEU A 80 6.22 98.26 14.30
N ALA A 81 5.64 99.41 14.75
CA ALA A 81 4.32 99.85 14.31
C ALA A 81 4.31 100.20 12.78
N ALA A 82 5.38 100.78 12.25
CA ALA A 82 5.51 101.03 10.81
C ALA A 82 5.63 99.74 9.99
N VAL A 83 6.33 98.74 10.49
CA VAL A 83 6.47 97.43 9.82
C VAL A 83 5.10 96.67 9.86
N VAL A 84 4.36 96.75 10.98
CA VAL A 84 3.03 96.14 11.07
C VAL A 84 2.01 96.89 10.15
N LEU A 85 2.09 98.24 10.07
CA LEU A 85 1.21 99.01 9.17
C LEU A 85 1.57 98.74 7.68
N PHE A 86 2.87 98.60 7.35
CA PHE A 86 3.30 98.28 6.01
C PHE A 86 2.95 96.81 5.63
N GLY A 87 3.00 95.90 6.60
CA GLY A 87 2.55 94.50 6.43
C GLY A 87 1.06 94.42 6.19
N PHE A 88 0.25 95.22 6.93
CA PHE A 88 -1.19 95.23 6.77
C PHE A 88 -1.66 95.92 5.46
N SER A 89 -0.93 96.91 4.96
CA SER A 89 -1.25 97.54 3.70
C SER A 89 -0.97 96.66 2.46
N ARG A 90 -0.15 95.62 2.61
CA ARG A 90 0.08 94.68 1.50
C ARG A 90 -0.93 93.54 1.49
N MET A 91 -1.76 93.42 2.51
CA MET A 91 -2.69 92.31 2.63
C MET A 91 -4.13 92.64 2.15
N SER A 92 -4.30 93.85 1.62
CA SER A 92 -5.58 94.29 1.04
C SER A 92 -5.44 94.50 -0.46
N GLY A 93 -5.45 93.45 -1.23
CA GLY A 93 -5.46 93.54 -2.66
C GLY A 93 -5.46 92.27 -3.41
N GLY A 94 -6.66 91.83 -3.81
CA GLY A 94 -6.79 90.82 -4.83
C GLY A 94 -7.69 89.65 -4.41
N LYS A 95 -8.96 89.79 -4.60
CA LYS A 95 -9.86 88.68 -4.78
C LYS A 95 -9.40 87.94 -6.02
N LYS A 96 -8.56 86.90 -5.84
CA LYS A 96 -8.32 85.89 -6.89
C LYS A 96 -9.53 85.03 -6.89
N ASP A 97 -10.31 85.00 -7.96
CA ASP A 97 -11.26 83.95 -8.27
C ASP A 97 -10.52 82.64 -8.12
N MET A 98 -10.80 81.96 -7.03
CA MET A 98 -10.39 80.57 -6.90
C MET A 98 -11.34 79.74 -7.76
N GLY A 99 -10.96 79.55 -9.01
CA GLY A 99 -11.49 78.46 -9.79
C GLY A 99 -11.22 77.17 -9.04
N ILE A 100 -12.24 76.37 -8.88
CA ILE A 100 -12.13 75.03 -8.27
C ILE A 100 -11.06 74.27 -9.07
N PRO A 101 -9.97 73.82 -8.47
CA PRO A 101 -9.00 73.03 -9.18
C PRO A 101 -9.64 71.69 -9.53
N VAL A 102 -10.06 71.56 -10.76
CA VAL A 102 -10.45 70.25 -11.32
C VAL A 102 -9.15 69.54 -11.70
N ALA A 103 -8.86 68.48 -10.99
CA ALA A 103 -7.81 67.55 -11.38
C ALA A 103 -8.28 66.85 -12.68
N VAL A 104 -7.71 67.31 -13.78
CA VAL A 104 -7.92 66.63 -15.06
C VAL A 104 -6.90 65.49 -15.10
N MET A 105 -7.34 64.28 -14.86
CA MET A 105 -6.55 63.11 -15.17
C MET A 105 -6.62 62.90 -16.69
N PRO A 106 -5.48 62.85 -17.38
CA PRO A 106 -5.48 62.43 -18.76
C PRO A 106 -5.92 60.95 -18.81
N LEU A 107 -6.95 60.67 -19.56
CA LEU A 107 -7.34 59.29 -19.86
C LEU A 107 -6.21 58.68 -20.72
N ALA A 108 -5.28 58.01 -20.07
CA ALA A 108 -4.34 57.13 -20.75
C ALA A 108 -5.07 55.80 -21.00
N LYS A 109 -4.95 55.29 -22.19
CA LYS A 109 -5.35 53.92 -22.50
C LYS A 109 -4.49 53.03 -21.63
N GLN A 110 -5.06 52.45 -20.58
CA GLN A 110 -4.46 51.36 -19.79
C GLN A 110 -4.94 50.03 -20.37
N ASP A 111 -4.00 49.21 -20.74
CA ASP A 111 -4.30 47.80 -21.00
C ASP A 111 -4.76 47.19 -19.69
N VAL A 112 -6.04 46.83 -19.62
CA VAL A 112 -6.62 46.08 -18.50
C VAL A 112 -6.24 44.63 -18.73
N GLN A 113 -5.20 44.18 -18.06
CA GLN A 113 -4.90 42.74 -17.99
C GLN A 113 -5.78 42.14 -16.91
N GLU A 114 -6.75 41.36 -17.32
CA GLU A 114 -7.52 40.54 -16.44
C GLU A 114 -6.61 39.37 -16.02
N LYS A 115 -6.13 39.36 -14.80
CA LYS A 115 -5.38 38.23 -14.22
C LYS A 115 -6.36 37.34 -13.48
N LEU A 116 -6.66 36.22 -14.09
CA LEU A 116 -7.35 35.13 -13.41
C LEU A 116 -6.32 34.36 -12.56
N THR A 117 -6.42 34.47 -11.26
CA THR A 117 -5.61 33.64 -10.34
C THR A 117 -6.41 32.41 -10.02
N VAL A 118 -5.94 31.27 -10.45
CA VAL A 118 -6.55 29.98 -10.20
C VAL A 118 -5.70 29.22 -9.18
N SER A 119 -6.32 28.67 -8.20
CA SER A 119 -5.67 27.79 -7.20
C SER A 119 -6.47 26.49 -7.08
N GLY A 120 -5.75 25.41 -6.99
CA GLY A 120 -6.34 24.08 -6.82
C GLY A 120 -5.27 23.08 -6.37
N PRO A 121 -5.66 21.91 -5.91
CA PRO A 121 -4.72 20.84 -5.67
C PRO A 121 -4.06 20.41 -6.99
N VAL A 122 -2.77 20.15 -6.93
CA VAL A 122 -2.00 19.58 -8.04
C VAL A 122 -1.79 18.11 -7.72
N SER A 123 -2.18 17.22 -8.61
CA SER A 123 -1.97 15.77 -8.53
C SER A 123 -1.31 15.25 -9.80
N GLY A 124 -0.66 14.10 -9.70
CA GLY A 124 -0.18 13.38 -10.87
C GLY A 124 -1.33 12.85 -11.71
N THR A 125 -1.12 12.70 -13.01
CA THR A 125 -2.15 12.21 -13.95
C THR A 125 -2.56 10.77 -13.64
N ASP A 126 -1.60 9.91 -13.28
CA ASP A 126 -1.83 8.54 -12.87
C ASP A 126 -1.45 8.39 -11.39
N SER A 127 -2.42 7.98 -10.58
CA SER A 127 -2.22 7.69 -9.15
C SER A 127 -2.69 6.27 -8.87
N VAL A 128 -1.87 5.49 -8.18
CA VAL A 128 -2.19 4.13 -7.76
C VAL A 128 -1.89 3.96 -6.28
N ASP A 129 -2.93 3.52 -5.57
CA ASP A 129 -2.83 3.10 -4.19
C ASP A 129 -2.48 1.61 -4.13
N VAL A 130 -1.35 1.31 -3.53
CA VAL A 130 -0.85 -0.06 -3.37
C VAL A 130 -1.37 -0.64 -2.08
N VAL A 131 -2.14 -1.71 -2.20
CA VAL A 131 -2.73 -2.47 -1.09
C VAL A 131 -2.27 -3.93 -1.16
N SER A 132 -2.31 -4.65 -0.05
CA SER A 132 -2.10 -6.09 0.01
C SER A 132 -3.41 -6.80 0.32
N ASN A 133 -3.65 -7.90 -0.37
CA ASN A 133 -4.76 -8.82 -0.07
C ASN A 133 -4.33 -9.95 0.87
N ILE A 134 -3.04 -9.97 1.28
CA ILE A 134 -2.47 -11.02 2.12
C ILE A 134 -2.36 -10.50 3.54
N HIS A 135 -2.90 -11.28 4.49
CA HIS A 135 -2.73 -11.04 5.92
C HIS A 135 -1.37 -11.56 6.38
N ALA A 136 -0.33 -10.75 6.21
CA ALA A 136 1.02 -11.10 6.63
C ALA A 136 1.79 -9.84 7.07
N GLU A 137 2.82 -10.04 7.89
CA GLU A 137 3.68 -8.97 8.40
C GLU A 137 4.64 -8.48 7.32
N ILE A 138 4.83 -7.18 7.20
CA ILE A 138 5.81 -6.57 6.29
C ILE A 138 7.21 -6.82 6.85
N THR A 139 7.98 -7.64 6.15
CA THR A 139 9.37 -8.00 6.52
C THR A 139 10.38 -7.02 5.96
N ALA A 140 10.12 -6.42 4.81
CA ALA A 140 10.99 -5.42 4.21
C ALA A 140 10.19 -4.34 3.46
N MET A 141 10.68 -3.10 3.54
CA MET A 141 10.22 -1.97 2.76
C MET A 141 11.42 -1.46 1.95
N ASN A 142 11.37 -1.61 0.62
CA ASN A 142 12.50 -1.32 -0.27
C ASN A 142 12.50 0.10 -0.80
N VAL A 143 11.44 0.88 -0.51
CA VAL A 143 11.24 2.23 -1.02
C VAL A 143 10.87 3.18 0.09
N LYS A 144 11.11 4.48 -0.15
CA LYS A 144 10.77 5.59 0.73
C LYS A 144 9.99 6.64 -0.04
N GLU A 145 9.35 7.55 0.70
CA GLU A 145 8.72 8.74 0.09
C GLU A 145 9.75 9.54 -0.71
N GLY A 146 9.39 9.88 -1.94
CA GLY A 146 10.25 10.58 -2.90
C GLY A 146 11.07 9.69 -3.84
N ASP A 147 11.08 8.36 -3.64
CA ASP A 147 11.80 7.45 -4.52
C ASP A 147 11.05 7.26 -5.85
N THR A 148 11.80 7.25 -6.96
CA THR A 148 11.25 6.90 -8.27
C THR A 148 11.26 5.40 -8.44
N VAL A 149 10.14 4.85 -8.89
CA VAL A 149 9.91 3.41 -9.09
C VAL A 149 9.46 3.12 -10.50
N THR A 150 9.81 1.93 -10.98
CA THR A 150 9.37 1.42 -12.29
C THR A 150 8.33 0.32 -12.13
N LYS A 151 7.48 0.17 -13.15
CA LYS A 151 6.49 -0.91 -13.19
C LYS A 151 7.14 -2.29 -13.00
N GLY A 152 6.59 -3.08 -12.07
CA GLY A 152 7.12 -4.41 -11.69
C GLY A 152 8.21 -4.37 -10.62
N GLN A 153 8.71 -3.20 -10.22
CA GLN A 153 9.69 -3.07 -9.14
C GLN A 153 9.07 -3.49 -7.80
N VAL A 154 9.82 -4.29 -7.01
CA VAL A 154 9.39 -4.72 -5.67
C VAL A 154 9.49 -3.56 -4.69
N LEU A 155 8.37 -3.18 -4.13
CA LEU A 155 8.22 -2.06 -3.20
C LEU A 155 8.34 -2.51 -1.74
N ALA A 156 7.64 -3.59 -1.42
CA ALA A 156 7.65 -4.20 -0.10
C ALA A 156 7.59 -5.72 -0.21
N VAL A 157 8.00 -6.41 0.84
CA VAL A 157 7.94 -7.87 0.96
C VAL A 157 7.24 -8.19 2.26
N VAL A 158 6.26 -9.08 2.21
CA VAL A 158 5.59 -9.61 3.40
C VAL A 158 6.10 -11.02 3.73
N ASP A 159 5.85 -11.49 4.95
CA ASP A 159 6.25 -12.84 5.35
C ASP A 159 5.61 -13.91 4.45
N SER A 160 6.45 -14.73 3.84
CA SER A 160 6.08 -15.78 2.89
C SER A 160 6.18 -17.19 3.48
N THR A 161 6.62 -17.33 4.74
CA THR A 161 6.99 -18.63 5.33
C THR A 161 5.87 -19.66 5.28
N ASP A 162 4.65 -19.26 5.57
CA ASP A 162 3.49 -20.15 5.53
C ASP A 162 3.09 -20.49 4.10
N LEU A 163 3.11 -19.51 3.20
CA LEU A 163 2.79 -19.71 1.78
C LEU A 163 3.82 -20.57 1.06
N GLU A 164 5.10 -20.47 1.40
CA GLU A 164 6.15 -21.37 0.88
C GLU A 164 5.88 -22.81 1.25
N ARG A 165 5.43 -23.06 2.49
CA ARG A 165 5.02 -24.40 2.94
C ARG A 165 3.78 -24.89 2.20
N GLU A 166 2.79 -24.02 1.98
CA GLU A 166 1.60 -24.37 1.21
C GLU A 166 1.92 -24.71 -0.23
N VAL A 167 2.80 -23.96 -0.89
CA VAL A 167 3.31 -24.29 -2.24
C VAL A 167 3.98 -25.67 -2.23
N GLN A 168 4.81 -25.98 -1.23
CA GLN A 168 5.46 -27.28 -1.13
C GLN A 168 4.46 -28.42 -0.95
N ILE A 169 3.40 -28.22 -0.15
CA ILE A 169 2.32 -29.20 0.02
C ILE A 169 1.57 -29.42 -1.29
N ALA A 170 1.21 -28.34 -1.99
CA ALA A 170 0.53 -28.42 -3.28
C ALA A 170 1.42 -29.08 -4.35
N GLN A 171 2.73 -28.81 -4.37
CA GLN A 171 3.70 -29.47 -5.24
C GLN A 171 3.73 -30.99 -4.97
N ASN A 172 3.79 -31.42 -3.71
CA ASN A 172 3.79 -32.81 -3.34
C ASN A 172 2.47 -33.51 -3.75
N ALA A 173 1.33 -32.82 -3.64
CA ALA A 173 0.04 -33.33 -4.09
C ALA A 173 0.00 -33.50 -5.62
N TYR A 174 0.54 -32.56 -6.38
CA TYR A 174 0.67 -32.67 -7.82
C TYR A 174 1.59 -33.86 -8.22
N ASP A 175 2.74 -33.99 -7.60
CA ASP A 175 3.69 -35.07 -7.88
C ASP A 175 3.09 -36.45 -7.54
N LEU A 176 2.32 -36.52 -6.47
CA LEU A 176 1.58 -37.75 -6.10
C LEU A 176 0.52 -38.11 -7.15
N ALA A 177 -0.25 -37.12 -7.63
CA ALA A 177 -1.26 -37.35 -8.66
C ALA A 177 -0.61 -37.85 -9.98
N VAL A 178 0.54 -37.29 -10.35
CA VAL A 178 1.33 -37.72 -11.52
C VAL A 178 1.85 -39.15 -11.33
N ALA A 179 2.41 -39.48 -10.16
CA ALA A 179 2.90 -40.82 -9.84
C ALA A 179 1.78 -41.87 -9.88
N ASN A 180 0.61 -41.54 -9.30
CA ASN A 180 -0.58 -42.42 -9.31
C ASN A 180 -1.03 -42.70 -10.75
N LYS A 181 -1.11 -41.66 -11.60
CA LYS A 181 -1.45 -41.87 -13.02
C LYS A 181 -0.45 -42.78 -13.71
N GLN A 182 0.84 -42.54 -13.51
CA GLN A 182 1.91 -43.35 -14.12
C GLN A 182 1.83 -44.82 -13.68
N GLU A 183 1.51 -45.08 -12.42
CA GLU A 183 1.31 -46.46 -11.91
C GLU A 183 0.10 -47.10 -12.59
N LYS A 184 -1.03 -46.41 -12.67
CA LYS A 184 -2.23 -46.86 -13.32
C LYS A 184 -2.07 -47.05 -14.85
N ASP A 185 -1.35 -46.19 -15.50
CA ASP A 185 -0.97 -46.38 -16.94
C ASP A 185 -0.17 -47.66 -17.15
N LYS A 186 0.78 -47.99 -16.27
CA LYS A 186 1.55 -49.21 -16.34
C LYS A 186 0.68 -50.42 -16.10
N GLU A 187 -0.19 -50.37 -15.09
CA GLU A 187 -1.13 -51.44 -14.78
C GLU A 187 -2.10 -51.71 -15.94
N ALA A 188 -2.68 -50.63 -16.51
CA ALA A 188 -3.55 -50.73 -17.68
C ALA A 188 -2.81 -51.24 -18.92
N ALA A 189 -1.58 -50.86 -19.16
CA ALA A 189 -0.79 -51.31 -20.28
C ALA A 189 -0.49 -52.83 -20.21
N LEU A 190 -0.09 -53.29 -19.01
CA LEU A 190 0.14 -54.74 -18.77
C LEU A 190 -1.14 -55.56 -18.84
N GLY A 191 -2.25 -55.02 -18.28
CA GLY A 191 -3.56 -55.67 -18.34
C GLY A 191 -4.07 -55.77 -19.78
N TYR A 192 -3.95 -54.73 -20.57
CA TYR A 192 -4.30 -54.71 -22.00
C TYR A 192 -3.47 -55.69 -22.80
N GLU A 193 -2.16 -55.71 -22.62
CA GLU A 193 -1.24 -56.65 -23.31
C GLU A 193 -1.67 -58.08 -23.03
N LYS A 194 -1.95 -58.43 -21.77
CA LYS A 194 -2.45 -59.75 -21.42
C LYS A 194 -3.80 -60.03 -22.09
N ALA A 195 -4.73 -59.10 -22.09
CA ALA A 195 -6.05 -59.27 -22.72
C ALA A 195 -5.92 -59.50 -24.24
N VAL A 196 -4.98 -58.79 -24.90
CA VAL A 196 -4.67 -59.02 -26.32
C VAL A 196 -4.13 -60.45 -26.57
N GLN A 197 -3.22 -60.94 -25.70
CA GLN A 197 -2.68 -62.29 -25.82
C GLN A 197 -3.79 -63.35 -25.61
N ASP A 198 -4.64 -63.16 -24.59
CA ASP A 198 -5.77 -64.07 -24.31
C ASP A 198 -6.77 -64.10 -25.49
N PHE A 199 -7.07 -62.92 -26.10
CA PHE A 199 -7.92 -62.81 -27.28
C PHE A 199 -7.28 -63.52 -28.50
N GLN A 200 -5.98 -63.33 -28.74
CA GLN A 200 -5.30 -64.01 -29.83
C GLN A 200 -5.33 -65.50 -29.67
N LYS A 201 -5.07 -66.00 -28.44
CA LYS A 201 -5.14 -67.40 -28.11
C LYS A 201 -6.57 -67.98 -28.34
N ALA A 202 -7.58 -67.34 -27.77
CA ALA A 202 -8.98 -67.74 -27.97
C ALA A 202 -9.42 -67.74 -29.43
N SER A 203 -8.94 -66.77 -30.21
CA SER A 203 -9.19 -66.66 -31.66
C SER A 203 -8.57 -67.87 -32.44
N LEU A 204 -7.31 -68.20 -32.13
CA LEU A 204 -6.65 -69.35 -32.72
C LEU A 204 -7.33 -70.68 -32.35
N ASP A 205 -7.72 -70.82 -31.06
CA ASP A 205 -8.41 -72.03 -30.59
C ASP A 205 -9.81 -72.19 -31.22
N HIS A 206 -10.57 -71.08 -31.31
CA HIS A 206 -11.88 -71.11 -32.03
C HIS A 206 -11.69 -71.40 -33.53
N SER A 207 -10.72 -70.84 -34.22
CA SER A 207 -10.41 -71.16 -35.60
C SER A 207 -10.09 -72.61 -35.83
N ARG A 208 -9.28 -73.20 -34.95
CA ARG A 208 -8.96 -74.61 -34.98
C ARG A 208 -10.19 -75.50 -34.76
N ASN A 209 -10.97 -75.18 -33.72
CA ASN A 209 -12.22 -75.92 -33.41
C ASN A 209 -13.24 -75.83 -34.51
N SER A 210 -13.33 -74.67 -35.19
CA SER A 210 -14.21 -74.50 -36.36
C SER A 210 -13.82 -75.44 -37.52
N GLN A 211 -12.51 -75.65 -37.75
CA GLN A 211 -12.01 -76.59 -38.79
C GLN A 211 -12.25 -78.06 -38.36
N LEU A 212 -12.07 -78.42 -37.08
CA LEU A 212 -12.34 -79.76 -36.59
C LEU A 212 -13.84 -80.07 -36.60
N PHE A 213 -14.70 -79.12 -36.28
CA PHE A 213 -16.14 -79.29 -36.42
C PHE A 213 -16.59 -79.53 -37.86
N ALA A 214 -16.00 -78.75 -38.80
CA ALA A 214 -16.26 -78.98 -40.22
C ALA A 214 -15.82 -80.35 -40.74
N ALA A 215 -14.78 -80.97 -40.09
CA ALA A 215 -14.35 -82.33 -40.32
C ALA A 215 -15.20 -83.39 -39.61
N GLY A 216 -16.07 -83.01 -38.64
CA GLY A 216 -16.87 -83.91 -37.85
C GLY A 216 -16.18 -84.43 -36.61
N ASP A 217 -15.00 -83.91 -36.21
CA ASP A 217 -14.11 -84.41 -35.17
C ASP A 217 -14.48 -83.95 -33.77
N ILE A 218 -15.28 -82.82 -33.68
CA ILE A 218 -15.75 -82.27 -32.39
C ILE A 218 -17.28 -82.06 -32.38
N SER A 219 -17.84 -81.89 -31.19
CA SER A 219 -19.25 -81.61 -31.00
C SER A 219 -19.60 -80.15 -31.18
N GLN A 220 -20.89 -79.82 -31.47
CA GLN A 220 -21.38 -78.46 -31.53
C GLN A 220 -21.17 -77.73 -30.18
N MET A 221 -21.29 -78.41 -29.06
CA MET A 221 -21.08 -77.83 -27.74
C MET A 221 -19.65 -77.37 -27.56
N GLU A 222 -18.63 -78.05 -28.08
CA GLU A 222 -17.22 -77.70 -28.00
C GLU A 222 -16.95 -76.44 -28.88
N LEU A 223 -17.56 -76.39 -30.08
CA LEU A 223 -17.46 -75.18 -30.94
C LEU A 223 -18.11 -73.97 -30.27
N GLU A 224 -19.31 -74.12 -29.68
CA GLU A 224 -19.98 -73.00 -28.94
C GLU A 224 -19.19 -72.59 -27.73
N THR A 225 -18.56 -73.48 -27.00
CA THR A 225 -17.69 -73.17 -25.86
C THR A 225 -16.50 -72.33 -26.31
N SER A 226 -15.86 -72.66 -27.42
CA SER A 226 -14.76 -71.88 -27.96
C SER A 226 -15.20 -70.48 -28.49
N ALA A 227 -16.39 -70.39 -29.06
CA ALA A 227 -16.96 -69.10 -29.48
C ALA A 227 -17.26 -68.21 -28.28
N ASN A 228 -17.79 -68.76 -27.19
CA ASN A 228 -18.04 -68.01 -25.96
C ASN A 228 -16.72 -67.52 -25.37
N ALA A 229 -15.68 -68.37 -25.31
CA ALA A 229 -14.38 -67.99 -24.81
C ALA A 229 -13.75 -66.85 -25.63
N LEU A 230 -13.88 -66.89 -26.98
CA LEU A 230 -13.44 -65.83 -27.85
C LEU A 230 -14.21 -64.49 -27.58
N ASN A 231 -15.52 -64.56 -27.41
CA ASN A 231 -16.34 -63.37 -27.13
C ASN A 231 -15.99 -62.81 -25.72
N ASP A 232 -15.70 -63.64 -24.75
CA ASP A 232 -15.28 -63.17 -23.42
C ASP A 232 -13.93 -62.50 -23.45
N ALA A 233 -12.96 -63.10 -24.11
CA ALA A 233 -11.63 -62.48 -24.31
C ALA A 233 -11.72 -61.17 -25.08
N ARG A 234 -12.60 -61.09 -26.11
CA ARG A 234 -12.85 -59.82 -26.81
C ARG A 234 -13.40 -58.74 -25.88
N ARG A 235 -14.42 -59.05 -25.07
CA ARG A 235 -15.00 -58.07 -24.14
C ARG A 235 -13.97 -57.58 -23.12
N GLN A 236 -13.11 -58.48 -22.63
CA GLN A 236 -12.02 -58.12 -21.73
C GLN A 236 -11.06 -57.13 -22.39
N MET A 237 -10.65 -57.35 -23.62
CA MET A 237 -9.75 -56.48 -24.38
C MET A 237 -10.40 -55.10 -24.68
N GLU A 238 -11.68 -55.12 -25.09
CA GLU A 238 -12.47 -53.90 -25.39
C GLU A 238 -12.77 -53.09 -24.15
N GLY A 239 -12.68 -53.65 -22.95
CA GLY A 239 -12.90 -52.98 -21.65
C GLY A 239 -11.75 -52.04 -21.27
N TYR A 240 -10.63 -52.04 -21.95
CA TYR A 240 -9.52 -51.13 -21.71
C TYR A 240 -9.62 -49.89 -22.55
N THR A 241 -9.32 -48.71 -21.96
CA THR A 241 -9.07 -47.50 -22.71
C THR A 241 -7.68 -47.60 -23.38
N VAL A 242 -7.60 -47.35 -24.70
CA VAL A 242 -6.40 -47.58 -25.47
C VAL A 242 -5.98 -46.29 -26.18
N GLU A 243 -4.75 -45.85 -25.95
CA GLU A 243 -4.11 -44.77 -26.66
C GLU A 243 -2.81 -45.26 -27.34
N ASN A 244 -2.64 -44.97 -28.62
CA ASN A 244 -1.46 -45.40 -29.40
C ASN A 244 -1.15 -46.90 -29.27
N GLY A 245 -2.17 -47.74 -29.19
CA GLY A 245 -2.03 -49.19 -29.10
C GLY A 245 -1.63 -49.74 -27.71
N ARG A 246 -1.68 -48.91 -26.66
CA ARG A 246 -1.39 -49.29 -25.29
C ARG A 246 -2.58 -48.99 -24.41
N GLY A 247 -2.84 -49.83 -23.41
CA GLY A 247 -3.77 -49.53 -22.38
C GLY A 247 -3.30 -48.31 -21.55
N VAL A 248 -4.21 -47.41 -21.25
CA VAL A 248 -3.97 -46.23 -20.41
C VAL A 248 -5.00 -46.19 -19.25
N ALA A 249 -4.62 -45.52 -18.20
CA ALA A 249 -5.48 -45.28 -17.06
C ALA A 249 -6.75 -44.51 -17.44
N ASP A 250 -7.77 -44.62 -16.63
CA ASP A 250 -8.99 -43.82 -16.79
C ASP A 250 -8.70 -42.32 -16.78
N SER A 251 -9.47 -41.58 -17.57
CA SER A 251 -9.31 -40.11 -17.74
C SER A 251 -9.45 -39.35 -16.42
N SER A 252 -10.09 -39.92 -15.41
CA SER A 252 -10.23 -39.33 -14.07
C SER A 252 -8.87 -39.03 -13.41
N TYR A 253 -7.83 -39.83 -13.70
CA TYR A 253 -6.50 -39.58 -13.20
C TYR A 253 -5.87 -38.32 -13.87
N GLY A 254 -6.20 -38.07 -15.15
CA GLY A 254 -5.82 -36.84 -15.81
C GLY A 254 -6.46 -35.61 -15.18
N ILE A 255 -7.73 -35.70 -14.82
CA ILE A 255 -8.48 -34.63 -14.12
C ILE A 255 -7.88 -34.38 -12.73
N GLN A 256 -7.48 -35.43 -12.00
CA GLN A 256 -6.81 -35.27 -10.69
C GLN A 256 -5.50 -34.48 -10.82
N ILE A 257 -4.68 -34.78 -11.83
CA ILE A 257 -3.44 -34.01 -12.11
C ILE A 257 -3.78 -32.56 -12.41
N GLN A 258 -4.80 -32.31 -13.24
CA GLN A 258 -5.20 -30.97 -13.61
C GLN A 258 -5.68 -30.16 -12.38
N ASN A 259 -6.49 -30.78 -11.52
CA ASN A 259 -6.94 -30.13 -10.31
C ASN A 259 -5.77 -29.81 -9.35
N ALA A 260 -4.85 -30.75 -9.17
CA ALA A 260 -3.65 -30.53 -8.35
C ALA A 260 -2.72 -29.47 -8.97
N ALA A 261 -2.64 -29.38 -10.32
CA ALA A 261 -1.88 -28.35 -11.01
C ALA A 261 -2.48 -26.96 -10.80
N PHE A 262 -3.80 -26.82 -10.87
CA PHE A 262 -4.49 -25.56 -10.59
C PHE A 262 -4.33 -25.11 -9.14
N ASP A 263 -4.38 -26.04 -8.20
CA ASP A 263 -4.14 -25.71 -6.79
C ASP A 263 -2.70 -25.22 -6.56
N LEU A 264 -1.73 -25.92 -7.16
CA LEU A 264 -0.34 -25.50 -7.13
C LEU A 264 -0.10 -24.12 -7.76
N GLU A 265 -0.71 -23.87 -8.93
CA GLU A 265 -0.64 -22.57 -9.61
C GLU A 265 -1.18 -21.46 -8.72
N LYS A 266 -2.36 -21.67 -8.14
CA LYS A 266 -2.98 -20.74 -7.20
C LYS A 266 -2.06 -20.44 -6.01
N LYS A 267 -1.45 -21.46 -5.40
CA LYS A 267 -0.53 -21.28 -4.27
C LYS A 267 0.74 -20.53 -4.66
N ARG A 268 1.24 -20.73 -5.87
CA ARG A 268 2.38 -19.98 -6.41
C ARG A 268 2.03 -18.52 -6.66
N GLU A 269 0.83 -18.22 -7.15
CA GLU A 269 0.34 -16.87 -7.34
C GLU A 269 0.18 -16.16 -5.98
N GLU A 270 -0.39 -16.83 -4.97
CA GLU A 270 -0.47 -16.32 -3.61
C GLU A 270 0.92 -16.01 -3.04
N LEU A 271 1.91 -16.87 -3.29
CA LEU A 271 3.30 -16.64 -2.91
C LEU A 271 3.94 -15.46 -3.66
N ASP A 272 3.72 -15.32 -4.98
CA ASP A 272 4.25 -14.19 -5.75
C ASP A 272 3.67 -12.85 -5.26
N ASN A 273 2.41 -12.86 -4.84
CA ASN A 273 1.74 -11.69 -4.26
C ASN A 273 2.31 -11.25 -2.90
N THR A 274 3.18 -12.04 -2.26
CA THR A 274 3.96 -11.58 -1.08
C THR A 274 4.98 -10.51 -1.44
N GLN A 275 5.38 -10.42 -2.69
CA GLN A 275 6.20 -9.35 -3.22
C GLN A 275 5.30 -8.26 -3.79
N ILE A 276 5.07 -7.24 -2.99
CA ILE A 276 4.25 -6.10 -3.40
C ILE A 276 5.02 -5.29 -4.43
N ARG A 277 4.49 -5.23 -5.66
CA ARG A 277 5.15 -4.61 -6.82
C ARG A 277 4.39 -3.39 -7.32
N SER A 278 5.12 -2.44 -7.91
CA SER A 278 4.51 -1.30 -8.59
C SER A 278 3.77 -1.74 -9.86
N THR A 279 2.57 -1.23 -10.06
CA THR A 279 1.78 -1.44 -11.29
C THR A 279 2.03 -0.37 -12.35
N ILE A 280 2.62 0.78 -11.96
CA ILE A 280 2.94 1.91 -12.83
C ILE A 280 4.38 2.38 -12.62
N ASP A 281 4.89 3.16 -13.57
CA ASP A 281 6.09 3.99 -13.39
C ASP A 281 5.68 5.29 -12.68
N GLY A 282 6.46 5.73 -11.71
CA GLY A 282 6.12 6.95 -10.97
C GLY A 282 7.01 7.21 -9.77
N THR A 283 6.55 8.10 -8.90
CA THR A 283 7.23 8.46 -7.65
C THR A 283 6.37 8.07 -6.46
N VAL A 284 6.97 7.51 -5.43
CA VAL A 284 6.29 7.20 -4.17
C VAL A 284 5.96 8.50 -3.43
N VAL A 285 4.69 8.84 -3.36
CA VAL A 285 4.21 10.10 -2.74
C VAL A 285 4.02 9.93 -1.25
N ARG A 286 3.57 8.74 -0.82
CA ARG A 286 3.28 8.46 0.59
C ARG A 286 3.56 7.01 0.93
N VAL A 287 4.10 6.79 2.13
CA VAL A 287 4.28 5.46 2.74
C VAL A 287 3.55 5.45 4.09
N ASN A 288 2.47 4.69 4.18
CA ASN A 288 1.63 4.62 5.38
C ASN A 288 1.98 3.44 6.29
N SER A 289 2.70 2.44 5.78
CA SER A 289 3.05 1.22 6.54
C SER A 289 4.53 1.16 6.86
N LYS A 290 4.86 0.39 7.89
CA LYS A 290 6.23 0.15 8.35
C LYS A 290 6.51 -1.34 8.46
N VAL A 291 7.79 -1.70 8.41
CA VAL A 291 8.24 -3.06 8.74
C VAL A 291 7.75 -3.45 10.13
N GLY A 292 7.23 -4.66 10.27
CA GLY A 292 6.62 -5.16 11.49
C GLY A 292 5.10 -4.94 11.59
N GLN A 293 4.47 -4.27 10.64
CA GLN A 293 3.01 -4.10 10.57
C GLN A 293 2.38 -5.12 9.62
N PHE A 294 1.12 -5.48 9.85
CA PHE A 294 0.37 -6.31 8.91
C PHE A 294 -0.03 -5.52 7.68
N ALA A 295 0.16 -6.13 6.51
CA ALA A 295 -0.05 -5.46 5.23
C ALA A 295 -1.52 -5.19 4.89
N ASP A 296 -2.46 -5.99 5.42
CA ASP A 296 -3.91 -5.87 5.23
C ASP A 296 -4.60 -4.97 6.27
N LYS A 297 -3.91 -4.63 7.36
CA LYS A 297 -4.44 -3.81 8.46
C LYS A 297 -3.68 -2.50 8.59
N VAL A 298 -3.79 -1.66 7.58
CA VAL A 298 -3.30 -0.30 7.67
C VAL A 298 -4.35 0.55 8.40
N GLU A 299 -3.94 1.37 9.35
CA GLU A 299 -4.84 2.26 10.10
C GLU A 299 -5.72 3.08 9.15
N ASP A 300 -7.02 3.13 9.39
CA ASP A 300 -8.01 3.91 8.63
C ASP A 300 -8.20 3.50 7.15
N ASP A 301 -8.10 2.22 6.79
CA ASP A 301 -8.22 1.74 5.40
C ASP A 301 -7.27 2.44 4.40
N LYS A 302 -6.14 2.94 4.89
CA LYS A 302 -5.14 3.58 4.04
C LYS A 302 -4.36 2.55 3.23
N PRO A 303 -3.92 2.88 2.01
CA PRO A 303 -3.02 2.00 1.25
C PRO A 303 -1.65 1.88 1.95
N ILE A 304 -0.92 0.80 1.67
CA ILE A 304 0.46 0.61 2.17
C ILE A 304 1.33 1.78 1.74
N LEU A 305 1.23 2.15 0.48
CA LEU A 305 1.88 3.30 -0.13
C LEU A 305 1.10 3.79 -1.34
N SER A 306 1.32 5.05 -1.74
CA SER A 306 0.72 5.65 -2.93
C SER A 306 1.82 6.06 -3.91
N ILE A 307 1.61 5.77 -5.19
CA ILE A 307 2.52 6.11 -6.29
C ILE A 307 1.79 7.02 -7.24
N GLU A 308 2.44 8.10 -7.65
CA GLU A 308 1.91 9.03 -8.65
C GLU A 308 2.92 9.25 -9.78
N ASN A 309 2.42 9.36 -10.98
CA ASN A 309 3.20 9.79 -12.11
C ASN A 309 3.27 11.33 -12.10
N LEU A 310 4.45 11.86 -11.72
CA LEU A 310 4.70 13.29 -11.63
C LEU A 310 5.25 13.91 -12.93
N GLU A 311 5.39 13.13 -14.01
CA GLU A 311 5.82 13.67 -15.32
C GLU A 311 4.75 14.57 -15.94
N GLN A 312 3.49 14.27 -15.67
CA GLN A 312 2.34 15.08 -16.09
C GLN A 312 1.53 15.43 -14.84
N LEU A 313 1.31 16.72 -14.63
CA LEU A 313 0.56 17.22 -13.49
C LEU A 313 -0.77 17.79 -13.94
N GLU A 314 -1.82 17.49 -13.24
CA GLU A 314 -3.15 18.05 -13.42
C GLU A 314 -3.50 18.99 -12.28
N LEU A 315 -4.10 20.13 -12.61
CA LEU A 315 -4.61 21.10 -11.66
C LEU A 315 -6.15 21.02 -11.66
N ASP A 316 -6.73 20.54 -10.58
CA ASP A 316 -8.19 20.53 -10.41
C ASP A 316 -8.66 21.92 -9.98
N ILE A 317 -9.33 22.62 -10.90
CA ILE A 317 -9.86 23.97 -10.72
C ILE A 317 -11.33 23.86 -10.34
N ARG A 318 -11.67 24.27 -9.14
CA ARG A 318 -13.05 24.34 -8.64
C ARG A 318 -13.50 25.79 -8.55
#